data_1e1206f8eef2e6281f09ee5562906690
#
_entry.id   1e1206f8eef2e6281f09ee5562906690
#
_cell.length_a   1.000
_cell.length_b   1.000
_cell.length_c   1.000
_cell.angle_alpha   90.00
_cell.angle_beta   90.00
_cell.angle_gamma   90.00
#
_symmetry.space_group_name_H-M   'P 1'
#
loop_
_entity.id
_entity.type
_entity.pdbx_description
1 polymer ?
#
loop_
_entity_poly.entity_id
_entity_poly.type
_entity_poly.pdbx_seq_one_letter_code
_entity_poly.pdbx_strand_id
1 'polypeptide(L)'
;VPTDLQCHYNYPRIVQGLQTSSPQKARVQANIEAAKLDAYWSQMRLAKSDVIGLSLLKASSTSDTSTAISFPNAEAVVSKSSPTLLDALQVYLDQKGKGRPKTFRLAAERACNYVIGVSGNKPLLSYTHRDALMFRDWLVDRGLTGSSVTRNFSYVKAVINFASSEFALDVRNPF
;
A
#
# COMPACT_ATOMS: atom_id res chain seq x y z
N VAL A 1 5.64 -26.26 12.16
CA VAL A 1 5.76 -26.47 10.71
C VAL A 1 5.19 -27.84 10.39
N PRO A 2 4.31 -27.97 9.38
CA PRO A 2 3.78 -29.25 8.90
C PRO A 2 4.90 -30.21 8.51
N THR A 3 4.70 -31.50 8.79
CA THR A 3 5.73 -32.54 8.57
C THR A 3 6.17 -32.69 7.12
N ASP A 4 5.27 -32.44 6.19
CA ASP A 4 5.50 -32.50 4.74
C ASP A 4 6.36 -31.34 4.19
N LEU A 5 6.45 -30.23 4.95
CA LEU A 5 7.22 -29.04 4.57
C LEU A 5 8.46 -28.81 5.43
N GLN A 6 8.74 -29.68 6.40
CA GLN A 6 9.90 -29.52 7.30
C GLN A 6 11.24 -29.50 6.57
N CYS A 7 11.34 -30.13 5.40
CA CYS A 7 12.55 -30.10 4.59
C CYS A 7 12.95 -28.71 4.08
N HIS A 8 12.01 -27.75 4.09
CA HIS A 8 12.27 -26.36 3.66
C HIS A 8 12.65 -25.44 4.84
N TYR A 9 12.70 -25.95 6.05
CA TYR A 9 12.97 -25.17 7.27
C TYR A 9 14.10 -25.78 8.06
N ASN A 10 15.00 -24.95 8.57
CA ASN A 10 16.08 -25.38 9.45
C ASN A 10 15.60 -25.79 10.85
N TYR A 11 14.39 -25.38 11.23
CA TYR A 11 13.80 -25.65 12.53
C TYR A 11 12.35 -26.15 12.41
N PRO A 12 11.96 -27.14 13.21
CA PRO A 12 10.59 -27.69 13.15
C PRO A 12 9.53 -26.77 13.77
N ARG A 13 9.95 -25.71 14.45
CA ARG A 13 9.06 -24.78 15.17
C ARG A 13 9.36 -23.35 14.76
N ILE A 14 8.31 -22.59 14.47
CA ILE A 14 8.36 -21.15 14.25
C ILE A 14 7.90 -20.47 15.54
N VAL A 15 8.71 -19.55 16.06
CA VAL A 15 8.40 -18.78 17.28
C VAL A 15 8.38 -17.31 16.89
N GLN A 16 7.25 -16.63 17.14
CA GLN A 16 7.08 -15.21 16.87
C GLN A 16 6.52 -14.51 18.10
N GLY A 17 7.17 -13.42 18.52
CA GLY A 17 6.69 -12.57 19.59
C GLY A 17 5.52 -11.72 19.16
N LEU A 18 4.40 -11.76 19.88
CA LEU A 18 3.17 -11.02 19.53
C LEU A 18 3.16 -9.57 20.06
N GLN A 19 4.19 -9.14 20.79
CA GLN A 19 4.39 -7.77 21.32
C GLN A 19 3.14 -7.16 21.98
N THR A 20 2.33 -7.98 22.67
CA THR A 20 1.13 -7.56 23.37
C THR A 20 1.06 -8.19 24.75
N SER A 21 0.65 -7.42 25.75
CA SER A 21 0.42 -7.90 27.11
C SER A 21 -1.04 -8.33 27.36
N SER A 22 -1.95 -8.06 26.42
CA SER A 22 -3.37 -8.42 26.54
C SER A 22 -3.62 -9.83 26.00
N PRO A 23 -4.14 -10.79 26.81
CA PRO A 23 -4.40 -12.16 26.38
C PRO A 23 -5.40 -12.27 25.21
N GLN A 24 -6.41 -11.40 25.19
CA GLN A 24 -7.41 -11.38 24.12
C GLN A 24 -6.82 -10.91 22.80
N LYS A 25 -6.03 -9.84 22.82
CA LYS A 25 -5.33 -9.35 21.63
C LYS A 25 -4.30 -10.35 21.14
N ALA A 26 -3.58 -11.00 22.05
CA ALA A 26 -2.62 -12.05 21.72
C ALA A 26 -3.28 -13.23 20.98
N ARG A 27 -4.46 -13.66 21.43
CA ARG A 27 -5.22 -14.75 20.78
C ARG A 27 -5.66 -14.38 19.35
N VAL A 28 -6.19 -13.18 19.17
CA VAL A 28 -6.60 -12.70 17.83
C VAL A 28 -5.40 -12.62 16.89
N GLN A 29 -4.30 -12.05 17.37
CA GLN A 29 -3.09 -11.88 16.58
C GLN A 29 -2.43 -13.22 16.23
N ALA A 30 -2.41 -14.17 17.19
CA ALA A 30 -1.94 -15.54 16.94
C ALA A 30 -2.77 -16.25 15.85
N ASN A 31 -4.09 -16.11 15.86
CA ASN A 31 -4.96 -16.68 14.82
C ASN A 31 -4.70 -16.07 13.45
N ILE A 32 -4.47 -14.76 13.38
CA ILE A 32 -4.14 -14.08 12.11
C ILE A 32 -2.80 -14.59 11.56
N GLU A 33 -1.77 -14.69 12.39
CA GLU A 33 -0.47 -15.19 11.96
C GLU A 33 -0.49 -16.68 11.60
N ALA A 34 -1.27 -17.49 12.32
CA ALA A 34 -1.50 -18.88 11.96
C ALA A 34 -2.16 -19.01 10.59
N ALA A 35 -3.21 -18.22 10.31
CA ALA A 35 -3.89 -18.22 9.01
C ALA A 35 -2.96 -17.81 7.85
N LYS A 36 -2.07 -16.83 8.06
CA LYS A 36 -1.07 -16.44 7.07
C LYS A 36 -0.09 -17.56 6.77
N LEU A 37 0.38 -18.27 7.80
CA LEU A 37 1.28 -19.41 7.63
C LEU A 37 0.58 -20.56 6.89
N ASP A 38 -0.66 -20.85 7.21
CA ASP A 38 -1.43 -21.90 6.53
C ASP A 38 -1.65 -21.58 5.04
N ALA A 39 -1.95 -20.33 4.72
CA ALA A 39 -2.05 -19.87 3.34
C ALA A 39 -0.72 -20.01 2.59
N TYR A 40 0.39 -19.62 3.21
CA TYR A 40 1.74 -19.76 2.64
C TYR A 40 2.11 -21.23 2.40
N TRP A 41 1.85 -22.11 3.36
CA TRP A 41 2.11 -23.55 3.22
C TRP A 41 1.22 -24.19 2.13
N SER A 42 0.00 -23.73 1.99
CA SER A 42 -0.90 -24.16 0.91
C SER A 42 -0.37 -23.78 -0.46
N GLN A 43 0.17 -22.58 -0.62
CA GLN A 43 0.83 -22.14 -1.84
C GLN A 43 2.09 -22.98 -2.16
N MET A 44 2.90 -23.29 -1.15
CA MET A 44 4.09 -24.17 -1.33
C MET A 44 3.70 -25.58 -1.77
N ARG A 45 2.59 -26.12 -1.25
CA ARG A 45 2.06 -27.44 -1.68
C ARG A 45 1.57 -27.39 -3.12
N LEU A 46 0.82 -26.33 -3.49
CA LEU A 46 0.37 -26.11 -4.86
C LEU A 46 1.52 -25.98 -5.86
N ALA A 47 2.59 -25.28 -5.47
CA ALA A 47 3.79 -25.15 -6.31
C ALA A 47 4.53 -26.47 -6.51
N LYS A 48 4.42 -27.42 -5.56
CA LYS A 48 5.03 -28.76 -5.61
C LYS A 48 4.11 -29.79 -6.26
N SER A 49 2.79 -29.55 -6.30
CA SER A 49 1.86 -30.42 -6.99
C SER A 49 1.88 -30.11 -8.47
N ASP A 50 2.34 -31.07 -9.26
CA ASP A 50 2.34 -31.01 -10.73
C ASP A 50 0.91 -31.23 -11.24
N VAL A 51 0.08 -30.20 -11.04
CA VAL A 51 -1.31 -30.21 -11.52
C VAL A 51 -1.26 -29.92 -13.01
N ILE A 52 -1.54 -30.92 -13.82
CA ILE A 52 -1.52 -30.89 -15.30
C ILE A 52 -2.24 -29.64 -15.87
N GLY A 53 -3.24 -29.09 -15.16
CA GLY A 53 -3.92 -27.86 -15.56
C GLY A 53 -3.15 -26.57 -15.32
N LEU A 54 -2.17 -26.53 -14.39
CA LEU A 54 -1.37 -25.34 -14.10
C LEU A 54 -0.24 -25.12 -15.11
N SER A 55 0.23 -26.18 -15.75
CA SER A 55 1.21 -26.07 -16.84
C SER A 55 0.60 -25.44 -18.10
N LEU A 56 -0.68 -25.66 -18.34
CA LEU A 56 -1.43 -25.03 -19.44
C LEU A 56 -1.66 -23.54 -19.22
N LEU A 57 -1.84 -23.11 -17.96
CA LEU A 57 -1.96 -21.67 -17.62
C LEU A 57 -0.61 -20.94 -17.63
N LYS A 58 0.50 -21.63 -17.34
CA LYS A 58 1.85 -21.05 -17.47
C LYS A 58 2.32 -20.96 -18.92
N ALA A 59 1.84 -21.84 -19.81
CA ALA A 59 2.18 -21.82 -21.23
C ALA A 59 1.54 -20.66 -22.01
N SER A 60 0.51 -20.00 -21.44
CA SER A 60 -0.14 -18.85 -22.07
C SER A 60 0.53 -17.50 -21.77
N SER A 61 1.58 -17.46 -20.99
CA SER A 61 2.30 -16.20 -20.66
C SER A 61 3.64 -16.00 -21.37
N THR A 62 4.01 -16.92 -22.29
CA THR A 62 5.20 -16.75 -23.14
C THR A 62 4.89 -17.17 -24.56
N SER A 63 4.29 -16.28 -25.32
CA SER A 63 4.34 -16.35 -26.79
C SER A 63 4.13 -14.96 -27.35
N ASP A 64 5.23 -14.29 -27.65
CA ASP A 64 5.27 -13.30 -28.72
C ASP A 64 4.81 -13.99 -30.00
N THR A 65 3.71 -13.58 -30.54
CA THR A 65 3.49 -13.61 -32.00
C THR A 65 2.37 -12.65 -32.35
N SER A 66 2.73 -11.56 -33.00
CA SER A 66 1.88 -10.69 -33.78
C SER A 66 0.90 -11.49 -34.62
N THR A 67 -0.38 -11.35 -34.38
CA THR A 67 -1.38 -11.45 -35.42
C THR A 67 -2.50 -10.47 -35.10
N ALA A 68 -2.55 -9.42 -35.86
CA ALA A 68 -3.57 -8.39 -35.85
C ALA A 68 -4.92 -9.04 -36.16
N ILE A 69 -5.80 -9.08 -35.18
CA ILE A 69 -7.25 -9.19 -35.42
C ILE A 69 -7.86 -7.89 -34.96
N SER A 70 -8.15 -7.04 -35.95
CA SER A 70 -8.93 -5.84 -35.80
C SER A 70 -10.34 -6.20 -35.35
N PHE A 71 -10.72 -5.85 -34.13
CA PHE A 71 -12.11 -5.68 -33.74
C PHE A 71 -12.39 -4.19 -33.67
N PRO A 72 -13.40 -3.70 -34.42
CA PRO A 72 -13.77 -2.31 -34.35
C PRO A 72 -14.60 -2.04 -33.09
N ASN A 73 -14.25 -0.94 -32.45
CA ASN A 73 -15.07 -0.21 -31.53
C ASN A 73 -15.37 -0.85 -30.17
N ALA A 74 -14.53 -0.54 -29.21
CA ALA A 74 -14.95 -0.42 -27.83
C ALA A 74 -14.56 0.96 -27.35
N GLU A 75 -15.58 1.72 -27.05
CA GLU A 75 -15.58 3.03 -26.44
C GLU A 75 -14.54 3.14 -25.31
N ALA A 76 -13.90 4.30 -25.31
CA ALA A 76 -13.11 4.88 -24.22
C ALA A 76 -13.06 4.05 -22.92
N VAL A 77 -12.10 3.15 -22.82
CA VAL A 77 -11.53 2.79 -21.50
C VAL A 77 -10.81 4.05 -21.06
N VAL A 78 -11.52 4.86 -20.27
CA VAL A 78 -10.92 5.88 -19.45
C VAL A 78 -9.83 5.16 -18.66
N SER A 79 -8.60 5.35 -19.10
CA SER A 79 -7.41 5.00 -18.31
C SER A 79 -7.65 5.63 -16.95
N LYS A 80 -8.00 4.85 -15.94
CA LYS A 80 -8.00 5.30 -14.56
C LYS A 80 -6.54 5.57 -14.24
N SER A 81 -6.06 6.75 -14.64
CA SER A 81 -4.79 7.27 -14.18
C SER A 81 -4.87 7.24 -12.66
N SER A 82 -3.97 6.49 -12.04
CA SER A 82 -3.93 6.38 -10.57
C SER A 82 -3.95 7.78 -10.00
N PRO A 83 -4.85 8.09 -9.02
CA PRO A 83 -5.02 9.43 -8.50
C PRO A 83 -3.70 9.94 -7.94
N THR A 84 -3.40 11.21 -8.20
CA THR A 84 -2.21 11.88 -7.69
C THR A 84 -2.44 12.39 -6.27
N LEU A 85 -1.36 12.85 -5.59
CA LEU A 85 -1.49 13.44 -4.26
C LEU A 85 -2.35 14.71 -4.28
N LEU A 86 -2.35 15.45 -5.38
CA LEU A 86 -3.19 16.64 -5.54
C LEU A 86 -4.68 16.27 -5.62
N ASP A 87 -5.01 15.22 -6.38
CA ASP A 87 -6.39 14.72 -6.49
C ASP A 87 -6.88 14.20 -5.15
N ALA A 88 -6.03 13.48 -4.42
CA ALA A 88 -6.28 13.00 -3.07
C ALA A 88 -6.59 14.15 -2.09
N LEU A 89 -5.79 15.22 -2.16
CA LEU A 89 -5.99 16.41 -1.34
C LEU A 89 -7.34 17.07 -1.65
N GLN A 90 -7.69 17.18 -2.92
CA GLN A 90 -8.96 17.80 -3.34
C GLN A 90 -10.15 17.02 -2.78
N VAL A 91 -10.19 15.71 -2.98
CA VAL A 91 -11.25 14.84 -2.46
C VAL A 91 -11.33 14.91 -0.93
N TYR A 92 -10.18 14.91 -0.25
CA TYR A 92 -10.13 15.05 1.21
C TYR A 92 -10.72 16.37 1.68
N LEU A 93 -10.39 17.49 1.03
CA LEU A 93 -10.89 18.81 1.40
C LEU A 93 -12.38 18.98 1.09
N ASP A 94 -12.86 18.40 0.00
CA ASP A 94 -14.28 18.46 -0.38
C ASP A 94 -15.17 17.69 0.60
N GLN A 95 -14.69 16.57 1.15
CA GLN A 95 -15.48 15.76 2.06
C GLN A 95 -15.23 16.10 3.54
N LYS A 96 -13.98 16.24 3.96
CA LYS A 96 -13.60 16.48 5.35
C LYS A 96 -13.41 17.96 5.69
N GLY A 97 -13.27 18.82 4.69
CA GLY A 97 -13.10 20.27 4.88
C GLY A 97 -14.41 21.04 5.05
N LYS A 98 -15.56 20.43 4.73
CA LYS A 98 -16.87 21.08 4.92
C LYS A 98 -17.13 21.36 6.40
N GLY A 99 -17.43 22.63 6.72
CA GLY A 99 -17.69 23.06 8.08
C GLY A 99 -16.45 23.21 8.98
N ARG A 100 -15.24 22.99 8.44
CA ARG A 100 -14.00 23.19 9.20
C ARG A 100 -13.41 24.59 9.00
N PRO A 101 -12.61 25.10 9.96
CA PRO A 101 -11.94 26.40 9.84
C PRO A 101 -11.02 26.44 8.62
N LYS A 102 -10.83 27.63 8.03
CA LYS A 102 -9.89 27.84 6.91
C LYS A 102 -8.46 27.38 7.24
N THR A 103 -8.05 27.47 8.51
CA THR A 103 -6.75 27.02 8.99
C THR A 103 -6.51 25.52 8.79
N PHE A 104 -7.56 24.70 8.89
CA PHE A 104 -7.48 23.27 8.62
C PHE A 104 -7.15 23.00 7.15
N ARG A 105 -7.87 23.66 6.24
CA ARG A 105 -7.65 23.56 4.80
C ARG A 105 -6.23 23.98 4.43
N LEU A 106 -5.81 25.17 4.87
CA LEU A 106 -4.47 25.70 4.63
C LEU A 106 -3.35 24.81 5.18
N ALA A 107 -3.58 24.16 6.31
CA ALA A 107 -2.59 23.26 6.90
C ALA A 107 -2.42 21.96 6.07
N ALA A 108 -3.53 21.37 5.60
CA ALA A 108 -3.49 20.19 4.75
C ALA A 108 -2.86 20.51 3.37
N GLU A 109 -3.26 21.62 2.76
CA GLU A 109 -2.70 22.10 1.49
C GLU A 109 -1.19 22.34 1.62
N ARG A 110 -0.76 23.00 2.67
CA ARG A 110 0.67 23.27 2.93
C ARG A 110 1.47 21.98 3.07
N ALA A 111 0.98 21.03 3.87
CA ALA A 111 1.68 19.77 4.10
C ALA A 111 1.82 18.96 2.80
N CYS A 112 0.76 18.85 2.00
CA CYS A 112 0.82 18.16 0.72
C CYS A 112 1.70 18.89 -0.30
N ASN A 113 1.64 20.23 -0.36
CA ASN A 113 2.52 21.02 -1.24
C ASN A 113 3.99 20.87 -0.88
N TYR A 114 4.34 20.69 0.39
CA TYR A 114 5.72 20.39 0.80
C TYR A 114 6.17 19.04 0.28
N VAL A 115 5.34 18.01 0.34
CA VAL A 115 5.65 16.67 -0.24
C VAL A 115 5.82 16.78 -1.74
N ILE A 116 4.92 17.50 -2.42
CA ILE A 116 4.99 17.71 -3.88
C ILE A 116 6.28 18.48 -4.25
N GLY A 117 6.68 19.46 -3.46
CA GLY A 117 7.92 20.20 -3.67
C GLY A 117 9.19 19.35 -3.54
N VAL A 118 9.17 18.33 -2.68
CA VAL A 118 10.33 17.45 -2.42
C VAL A 118 10.36 16.26 -3.38
N SER A 119 9.22 15.62 -3.61
CA SER A 119 9.12 14.32 -4.32
C SER A 119 8.38 14.41 -5.65
N GLY A 120 7.78 15.57 -5.97
CA GLY A 120 6.93 15.76 -7.13
C GLY A 120 5.48 15.29 -6.91
N ASN A 121 4.57 15.72 -7.78
CA ASN A 121 3.18 15.24 -7.77
C ASN A 121 3.12 13.89 -8.50
N LYS A 122 3.18 12.82 -7.73
CA LYS A 122 3.17 11.44 -8.23
C LYS A 122 1.82 10.78 -7.99
N PRO A 123 1.49 9.70 -8.72
CA PRO A 123 0.40 8.80 -8.34
C PRO A 123 0.58 8.27 -6.91
N LEU A 124 -0.50 8.10 -6.16
CA LEU A 124 -0.44 7.64 -4.76
C LEU A 124 0.30 6.32 -4.58
N LEU A 125 0.18 5.42 -5.56
CA LEU A 125 0.87 4.12 -5.60
C LEU A 125 2.41 4.24 -5.76
N SER A 126 2.90 5.37 -6.24
CA SER A 126 4.31 5.58 -6.55
C SER A 126 5.11 6.22 -5.41
N TYR A 127 4.43 6.62 -4.33
CA TYR A 127 5.15 7.13 -3.16
C TYR A 127 5.75 5.99 -2.37
N THR A 128 6.99 6.16 -1.97
CA THR A 128 7.80 5.17 -1.26
C THR A 128 8.19 5.66 0.13
N HIS A 129 8.66 4.77 0.98
CA HIS A 129 9.24 5.14 2.28
C HIS A 129 10.45 6.10 2.12
N ARG A 130 11.17 6.00 1.01
CA ARG A 130 12.27 6.93 0.69
C ARG A 130 11.77 8.36 0.52
N ASP A 131 10.63 8.56 -0.14
CA ASP A 131 10.01 9.88 -0.28
C ASP A 131 9.62 10.46 1.08
N ALA A 132 9.12 9.61 2.00
CA ALA A 132 8.81 10.04 3.36
C ALA A 132 10.06 10.45 4.15
N LEU A 133 11.19 9.74 4.00
CA LEU A 133 12.45 10.10 4.62
C LEU A 133 12.99 11.43 4.05
N MET A 134 12.98 11.59 2.73
CA MET A 134 13.39 12.85 2.08
C MET A 134 12.54 14.03 2.55
N PHE A 135 11.25 13.82 2.68
CA PHE A 135 10.32 14.83 3.20
C PHE A 135 10.62 15.20 4.66
N ARG A 136 10.90 14.20 5.52
CA ARG A 136 11.31 14.44 6.90
C ARG A 136 12.58 15.30 6.96
N ASP A 137 13.62 14.88 6.25
CA ASP A 137 14.93 15.53 6.28
C ASP A 137 14.82 16.97 5.77
N TRP A 138 14.07 17.19 4.70
CA TRP A 138 13.80 18.53 4.19
C TRP A 138 13.06 19.44 5.20
N LEU A 139 12.12 18.90 5.99
CA LEU A 139 11.44 19.67 7.05
C LEU A 139 12.41 20.03 8.19
N VAL A 140 13.31 19.10 8.55
CA VAL A 140 14.33 19.31 9.58
C VAL A 140 15.37 20.36 9.11
N ASP A 141 15.83 20.27 7.87
CA ASP A 141 16.78 21.22 7.27
C ASP A 141 16.22 22.65 7.22
N ARG A 142 14.90 22.78 7.11
CA ARG A 142 14.20 24.07 7.23
C ARG A 142 14.06 24.59 8.65
N GLY A 143 14.58 23.88 9.63
CA GLY A 143 14.54 24.27 11.05
C GLY A 143 13.18 24.06 11.73
N LEU A 144 12.29 23.20 11.18
CA LEU A 144 11.04 22.89 11.84
C LEU A 144 11.27 22.04 13.09
N THR A 145 10.53 22.37 14.16
CA THR A 145 10.54 21.57 15.39
C THR A 145 9.93 20.18 15.16
N GLY A 146 10.31 19.19 15.96
CA GLY A 146 9.80 17.83 15.87
C GLY A 146 8.26 17.76 15.92
N SER A 147 7.60 18.59 16.73
CA SER A 147 6.14 18.69 16.80
C SER A 147 5.54 19.21 15.48
N SER A 148 6.21 20.16 14.83
CA SER A 148 5.79 20.67 13.51
C SER A 148 5.98 19.64 12.41
N VAL A 149 7.06 18.86 12.44
CA VAL A 149 7.32 17.74 11.53
C VAL A 149 6.20 16.70 11.69
N THR A 150 5.94 16.25 12.91
CA THR A 150 4.87 15.26 13.21
C THR A 150 3.50 15.76 12.74
N ARG A 151 3.20 17.05 12.91
CA ARG A 151 1.94 17.64 12.45
C ARG A 151 1.81 17.59 10.93
N ASN A 152 2.85 17.95 10.17
CA ASN A 152 2.83 17.86 8.72
C ASN A 152 2.63 16.42 8.24
N PHE A 153 3.35 15.45 8.82
CA PHE A 153 3.15 14.03 8.56
C PHE A 153 1.72 13.57 8.83
N SER A 154 1.11 14.04 9.92
CA SER A 154 -0.27 13.69 10.27
C SER A 154 -1.27 14.15 9.21
N TYR A 155 -1.08 15.33 8.62
CA TYR A 155 -1.94 15.80 7.53
C TYR A 155 -1.74 14.96 6.27
N VAL A 156 -0.50 14.70 5.86
CA VAL A 156 -0.22 13.87 4.67
C VAL A 156 -0.79 12.46 4.84
N LYS A 157 -0.58 11.83 6.01
CA LYS A 157 -1.17 10.52 6.35
C LYS A 157 -2.68 10.53 6.23
N ALA A 158 -3.33 11.56 6.77
CA ALA A 158 -4.79 11.66 6.74
C ALA A 158 -5.32 11.77 5.31
N VAL A 159 -4.66 12.57 4.46
CA VAL A 159 -5.03 12.73 3.05
C VAL A 159 -4.87 11.42 2.29
N ILE A 160 -3.71 10.76 2.40
CA ILE A 160 -3.42 9.52 1.67
C ILE A 160 -4.35 8.39 2.13
N ASN A 161 -4.51 8.19 3.44
CA ASN A 161 -5.38 7.13 3.96
C ASN A 161 -6.83 7.33 3.55
N PHE A 162 -7.30 8.57 3.57
CA PHE A 162 -8.65 8.90 3.15
C PHE A 162 -8.85 8.63 1.66
N ALA A 163 -7.94 9.12 0.83
CA ALA A 163 -7.99 8.90 -0.62
C ALA A 163 -7.86 7.42 -0.98
N SER A 164 -7.00 6.65 -0.28
CA SER A 164 -6.90 5.20 -0.50
C SER A 164 -8.22 4.49 -0.24
N SER A 165 -8.97 4.92 0.79
CA SER A 165 -10.31 4.39 1.08
C SER A 165 -11.34 4.78 0.01
N GLU A 166 -11.34 6.04 -0.42
CA GLU A 166 -12.30 6.55 -1.42
C GLU A 166 -12.09 5.95 -2.82
N PHE A 167 -10.83 5.78 -3.21
CA PHE A 167 -10.47 5.21 -4.51
C PHE A 167 -10.31 3.69 -4.49
N ALA A 168 -10.58 3.04 -3.35
CA ALA A 168 -10.41 1.60 -3.12
C ALA A 168 -8.99 1.11 -3.55
N LEU A 169 -7.95 1.88 -3.18
CA LEU A 169 -6.57 1.56 -3.49
C LEU A 169 -5.98 0.68 -2.38
N ASP A 170 -5.38 -0.43 -2.75
CA ASP A 170 -4.60 -1.26 -1.82
C ASP A 170 -3.17 -0.68 -1.67
N VAL A 171 -3.07 0.43 -0.94
CA VAL A 171 -1.81 1.15 -0.73
C VAL A 171 -1.44 1.14 0.74
N ARG A 172 -0.27 0.62 1.06
CA ARG A 172 0.35 0.85 2.36
C ARG A 172 0.91 2.27 2.38
N ASN A 173 0.35 3.12 3.25
CA ASN A 173 0.81 4.51 3.38
C ASN A 173 2.29 4.56 3.80
N PRO A 174 3.17 5.20 3.02
CA PRO A 174 4.61 5.24 3.29
C PRO A 174 5.03 6.33 4.30
N PHE A 175 4.15 7.32 4.62
CA PHE A 175 4.42 8.47 5.49
C PHE A 175 4.14 8.22 6.97
#